data_cef33a4c7e6fbd6df2239e0f9b26a085
#
_entry.id   cef33a4c7e6fbd6df2239e0f9b26a085
#
_cell.length_a   1.000
_cell.length_b   1.000
_cell.length_c   1.000
_cell.angle_alpha   90.00
_cell.angle_beta   90.00
_cell.angle_gamma   90.00
#
_symmetry.space_group_name_H-M   'P 1'
#
loop_
_entity.id
_entity.type
_entity.pdbx_description
1 polymer ?
#
loop_
_entity_poly.entity_id
_entity_poly.type
_entity_poly.pdbx_seq_one_letter_code
_entity_poly.pdbx_strand_id
1 'polypeptide(L)'
;MIDKWRGKWSLVTGASAGIGLELAKLLAEGGANLVLTARRTDRLQQLASDLASKHGVKTEVLSVDLTRPEAPAEIFAATTQKGIDIELLVNNAGFGAFGNAWEIPAEKMVDMIQVNCSAVVHLTRLYMPPMVARGHGDILIVASVAGFQAVPYNAVYAATKAFDLLFSQALTEEASGTGVNVCALCPGSTDTEFQEVSHQPDRVLRKAETAEKVARVGLEALAAGKAYVISGRKNKLMVESQRIAPRQFVVRMVKKMMRPTTN
;
A
#
# COMPACT_ATOMS: atom_id res chain seq x y z
N MET A 1 15.81 10.72 7.92
CA MET A 1 15.16 9.39 7.85
C MET A 1 14.65 9.05 6.45
N ILE A 2 13.96 9.96 5.75
CA ILE A 2 13.48 9.73 4.36
C ILE A 2 14.63 9.76 3.36
N ASP A 3 15.74 10.37 3.69
CA ASP A 3 16.99 10.40 2.92
C ASP A 3 17.79 9.07 2.93
N LYS A 4 17.30 8.04 3.64
CA LYS A 4 17.85 6.67 3.63
C LYS A 4 18.02 6.13 2.21
N TRP A 5 17.10 6.46 1.31
CA TRP A 5 17.08 5.95 -0.08
C TRP A 5 17.67 6.93 -1.11
N ARG A 6 18.41 7.97 -0.66
CA ARG A 6 19.05 8.95 -1.56
C ARG A 6 19.94 8.26 -2.60
N GLY A 7 19.72 8.60 -3.87
CA GLY A 7 20.43 8.04 -5.02
C GLY A 7 20.07 6.60 -5.36
N LYS A 8 19.25 5.92 -4.54
CA LYS A 8 18.77 4.56 -4.76
C LYS A 8 17.43 4.55 -5.50
N TRP A 9 17.09 3.43 -6.14
CA TRP A 9 15.82 3.30 -6.84
C TRP A 9 14.72 2.76 -5.92
N SER A 10 13.57 3.40 -5.98
CA SER A 10 12.35 3.01 -5.27
C SER A 10 11.24 2.74 -6.28
N LEU A 11 10.64 1.56 -6.24
CA LEU A 11 9.47 1.21 -7.06
C LEU A 11 8.20 1.48 -6.24
N VAL A 12 7.32 2.33 -6.77
CA VAL A 12 6.04 2.66 -6.13
C VAL A 12 4.87 2.22 -7.00
N THR A 13 4.09 1.25 -6.51
CA THR A 13 2.86 0.83 -7.18
C THR A 13 1.68 1.72 -6.79
N GLY A 14 0.76 2.00 -7.75
CA GLY A 14 -0.36 2.91 -7.51
C GLY A 14 0.06 4.36 -7.31
N ALA A 15 1.15 4.79 -7.95
CA ALA A 15 1.76 6.12 -7.77
C ALA A 15 0.95 7.29 -8.34
N SER A 16 -0.14 7.04 -9.08
CA SER A 16 -0.88 8.09 -9.78
C SER A 16 -1.87 8.88 -8.90
N ALA A 17 -2.09 8.48 -7.64
CA ALA A 17 -2.98 9.16 -6.70
C ALA A 17 -2.75 8.76 -5.23
N GLY A 18 -3.37 9.50 -4.31
CA GLY A 18 -3.50 9.16 -2.91
C GLY A 18 -2.17 8.92 -2.19
N ILE A 19 -2.11 7.87 -1.37
CA ILE A 19 -0.93 7.54 -0.57
C ILE A 19 0.29 7.25 -1.45
N GLY A 20 0.11 6.54 -2.59
CA GLY A 20 1.20 6.23 -3.51
C GLY A 20 1.84 7.47 -4.13
N LEU A 21 1.03 8.46 -4.49
CA LEU A 21 1.48 9.76 -4.96
C LEU A 21 2.34 10.48 -3.91
N GLU A 22 1.87 10.52 -2.67
CA GLU A 22 2.58 11.20 -1.59
C GLU A 22 3.85 10.43 -1.16
N LEU A 23 3.85 9.09 -1.20
CA LEU A 23 5.06 8.27 -1.02
C LEU A 23 6.11 8.61 -2.09
N ALA A 24 5.71 8.71 -3.35
CA ALA A 24 6.62 9.07 -4.45
C ALA A 24 7.20 10.49 -4.26
N LYS A 25 6.37 11.47 -3.87
CA LYS A 25 6.82 12.85 -3.59
C LYS A 25 7.84 12.90 -2.46
N LEU A 26 7.54 12.27 -1.32
CA LEU A 26 8.43 12.24 -0.17
C LEU A 26 9.76 11.52 -0.46
N LEU A 27 9.72 10.44 -1.23
CA LEU A 27 10.93 9.73 -1.66
C LEU A 27 11.80 10.58 -2.58
N ALA A 28 11.20 11.30 -3.55
CA ALA A 28 11.90 12.24 -4.42
C ALA A 28 12.50 13.41 -3.63
N GLU A 29 11.77 13.97 -2.66
CA GLU A 29 12.27 15.00 -1.75
C GLU A 29 13.48 14.50 -0.96
N GLY A 30 13.47 13.22 -0.54
CA GLY A 30 14.61 12.54 0.09
C GLY A 30 15.77 12.24 -0.87
N GLY A 31 15.61 12.46 -2.19
CA GLY A 31 16.63 12.23 -3.22
C GLY A 31 16.64 10.82 -3.79
N ALA A 32 15.60 10.02 -3.61
CA ALA A 32 15.49 8.70 -4.23
C ALA A 32 15.10 8.79 -5.71
N ASN A 33 15.66 7.93 -6.55
CA ASN A 33 15.20 7.72 -7.91
C ASN A 33 13.92 6.86 -7.90
N LEU A 34 13.03 7.03 -8.86
CA LEU A 34 11.70 6.44 -8.81
C LEU A 34 11.33 5.65 -10.04
N VAL A 35 10.83 4.44 -9.83
CA VAL A 35 10.00 3.71 -10.80
C VAL A 35 8.55 3.87 -10.36
N LEU A 36 7.76 4.56 -11.19
CA LEU A 36 6.37 4.89 -10.92
C LEU A 36 5.46 3.99 -11.76
N THR A 37 4.59 3.20 -11.11
CA THR A 37 3.67 2.35 -11.84
C THR A 37 2.22 2.52 -11.41
N ALA A 38 1.33 2.63 -12.38
CA ALA A 38 -0.13 2.64 -12.27
C ALA A 38 -0.73 2.52 -13.68
N ARG A 39 -2.07 2.56 -13.79
CA ARG A 39 -2.79 2.49 -15.08
C ARG A 39 -2.85 3.83 -15.84
N ARG A 40 -2.84 4.96 -15.12
CA ARG A 40 -3.02 6.32 -15.68
C ARG A 40 -1.67 6.88 -16.13
N THR A 41 -1.33 6.65 -17.39
CA THR A 41 -0.03 7.03 -17.98
C THR A 41 0.21 8.52 -17.93
N ASP A 42 -0.77 9.33 -18.27
CA ASP A 42 -0.72 10.79 -18.27
C ASP A 42 -0.33 11.36 -16.90
N ARG A 43 -0.98 10.89 -15.85
CA ARG A 43 -0.68 11.31 -14.46
C ARG A 43 0.71 10.86 -14.01
N LEU A 44 1.15 9.67 -14.42
CA LEU A 44 2.49 9.19 -14.09
C LEU A 44 3.58 10.01 -14.80
N GLN A 45 3.37 10.35 -16.07
CA GLN A 45 4.31 11.18 -16.85
C GLN A 45 4.43 12.59 -16.27
N GLN A 46 3.29 13.20 -15.92
CA GLN A 46 3.29 14.50 -15.27
C GLN A 46 4.03 14.45 -13.92
N LEU A 47 3.71 13.46 -13.06
CA LEU A 47 4.38 13.28 -11.79
C LEU A 47 5.89 13.07 -11.97
N ALA A 48 6.30 12.22 -12.90
CA ALA A 48 7.70 11.95 -13.18
C ALA A 48 8.47 13.22 -13.58
N SER A 49 7.88 14.03 -14.49
CA SER A 49 8.43 15.32 -14.92
C SER A 49 8.58 16.31 -13.77
N ASP A 50 7.53 16.43 -12.95
CA ASP A 50 7.51 17.36 -11.81
C ASP A 50 8.58 16.97 -10.76
N LEU A 51 8.69 15.67 -10.44
CA LEU A 51 9.67 15.18 -9.47
C LEU A 51 11.11 15.31 -9.97
N ALA A 52 11.36 15.00 -11.25
CA ALA A 52 12.68 15.15 -11.86
C ALA A 52 13.10 16.63 -11.89
N SER A 53 12.20 17.52 -12.30
CA SER A 53 12.45 18.97 -12.36
C SER A 53 12.70 19.58 -10.99
N LYS A 54 11.88 19.20 -9.99
CA LYS A 54 11.91 19.82 -8.66
C LYS A 54 13.05 19.30 -7.78
N HIS A 55 13.38 18.01 -7.89
CA HIS A 55 14.30 17.35 -6.97
C HIS A 55 15.57 16.81 -7.63
N GLY A 56 15.69 16.87 -8.97
CA GLY A 56 16.86 16.38 -9.71
C GLY A 56 17.01 14.87 -9.69
N VAL A 57 15.96 14.12 -9.36
CA VAL A 57 15.97 12.67 -9.29
C VAL A 57 15.66 12.04 -10.64
N LYS A 58 16.14 10.81 -10.88
CA LYS A 58 15.76 10.02 -12.06
C LYS A 58 14.39 9.41 -11.86
N THR A 59 13.59 9.40 -12.92
CA THR A 59 12.27 8.81 -12.91
C THR A 59 12.07 7.88 -14.09
N GLU A 60 11.39 6.77 -13.87
CA GLU A 60 10.97 5.80 -14.88
C GLU A 60 9.47 5.56 -14.74
N VAL A 61 8.72 5.57 -15.83
CA VAL A 61 7.27 5.34 -15.84
C VAL A 61 6.96 4.00 -16.48
N LEU A 62 6.27 3.13 -15.74
CA LEU A 62 5.77 1.85 -16.22
C LEU A 62 4.24 1.83 -16.09
N SER A 63 3.54 2.09 -17.20
CA SER A 63 2.07 2.05 -17.21
C SER A 63 1.60 0.60 -17.29
N VAL A 64 1.16 0.04 -16.15
CA VAL A 64 0.78 -1.37 -16.04
C VAL A 64 -0.49 -1.52 -15.21
N ASP A 65 -1.36 -2.44 -15.63
CA ASP A 65 -2.55 -2.83 -14.87
C ASP A 65 -2.29 -4.12 -14.07
N LEU A 66 -2.25 -4.00 -12.75
CA LEU A 66 -1.99 -5.09 -11.83
C LEU A 66 -3.18 -6.08 -11.67
N THR A 67 -4.32 -5.85 -12.34
CA THR A 67 -5.36 -6.88 -12.46
C THR A 67 -4.92 -8.02 -13.39
N ARG A 68 -3.92 -7.78 -14.23
CA ARG A 68 -3.30 -8.80 -15.07
C ARG A 68 -2.30 -9.61 -14.28
N PRO A 69 -2.40 -10.95 -14.25
CA PRO A 69 -1.46 -11.81 -13.50
C PRO A 69 0.01 -11.66 -13.91
N GLU A 70 0.28 -11.32 -15.19
CA GLU A 70 1.62 -11.17 -15.76
C GLU A 70 2.27 -9.82 -15.39
N ALA A 71 1.48 -8.84 -15.01
CA ALA A 71 1.94 -7.47 -14.77
C ALA A 71 3.14 -7.34 -13.83
N PRO A 72 3.23 -8.05 -12.69
CA PRO A 72 4.42 -8.02 -11.84
C PRO A 72 5.70 -8.49 -12.54
N ALA A 73 5.60 -9.53 -13.38
CA ALA A 73 6.74 -10.02 -14.14
C ALA A 73 7.20 -9.03 -15.23
N GLU A 74 6.26 -8.33 -15.87
CA GLU A 74 6.55 -7.26 -16.84
C GLU A 74 7.30 -6.09 -16.16
N ILE A 75 6.88 -5.68 -14.97
CA ILE A 75 7.55 -4.62 -14.19
C ILE A 75 8.99 -5.05 -13.86
N PHE A 76 9.15 -6.28 -13.36
CA PHE A 76 10.47 -6.80 -13.00
C PHE A 76 11.40 -6.91 -14.22
N ALA A 77 10.90 -7.42 -15.35
CA ALA A 77 11.65 -7.51 -16.60
C ALA A 77 12.09 -6.12 -17.10
N ALA A 78 11.19 -5.12 -17.06
CA ALA A 78 11.48 -3.76 -17.49
C ALA A 78 12.56 -3.10 -16.63
N THR A 79 12.51 -3.26 -15.29
CA THR A 79 13.55 -2.73 -14.40
C THR A 79 14.89 -3.44 -14.61
N THR A 80 14.89 -4.76 -14.78
CA THR A 80 16.08 -5.56 -15.01
C THR A 80 16.76 -5.20 -16.33
N GLN A 81 16.01 -5.05 -17.42
CA GLN A 81 16.54 -4.64 -18.73
C GLN A 81 17.21 -3.27 -18.70
N LYS A 82 16.75 -2.38 -17.84
CA LYS A 82 17.31 -1.03 -17.66
C LYS A 82 18.45 -0.99 -16.64
N GLY A 83 18.83 -2.11 -16.05
CA GLY A 83 19.85 -2.16 -15.00
C GLY A 83 19.44 -1.40 -13.74
N ILE A 84 18.13 -1.37 -13.42
CA ILE A 84 17.59 -0.67 -12.27
C ILE A 84 17.47 -1.64 -11.09
N ASP A 85 18.37 -1.51 -10.13
CA ASP A 85 18.33 -2.27 -8.86
C ASP A 85 17.39 -1.57 -7.86
N ILE A 86 16.25 -2.18 -7.59
CA ILE A 86 15.26 -1.64 -6.65
C ILE A 86 15.74 -1.86 -5.22
N GLU A 87 15.98 -0.77 -4.51
CA GLU A 87 16.33 -0.74 -3.09
C GLU A 87 15.08 -0.73 -2.19
N LEU A 88 14.04 0.00 -2.61
CA LEU A 88 12.77 0.06 -1.90
C LEU A 88 11.63 -0.37 -2.83
N LEU A 89 10.92 -1.44 -2.43
CA LEU A 89 9.65 -1.83 -3.04
C LEU A 89 8.49 -1.30 -2.20
N VAL A 90 7.63 -0.47 -2.80
CA VAL A 90 6.40 0.02 -2.20
C VAL A 90 5.19 -0.64 -2.84
N ASN A 91 4.66 -1.67 -2.22
CA ASN A 91 3.40 -2.32 -2.56
C ASN A 91 2.23 -1.49 -2.00
N ASN A 92 1.80 -0.49 -2.78
CA ASN A 92 0.73 0.43 -2.39
C ASN A 92 -0.53 0.29 -3.24
N ALA A 93 -0.42 -0.16 -4.49
CA ALA A 93 -1.58 -0.33 -5.35
C ALA A 93 -2.65 -1.20 -4.69
N GLY A 94 -3.88 -0.73 -4.72
CA GLY A 94 -5.02 -1.43 -4.16
C GLY A 94 -6.30 -0.65 -4.32
N PHE A 95 -7.42 -1.35 -4.30
CA PHE A 95 -8.73 -0.73 -4.33
C PHE A 95 -9.72 -1.51 -3.46
N GLY A 96 -10.89 -0.93 -3.22
CA GLY A 96 -11.97 -1.50 -2.44
C GLY A 96 -13.29 -1.51 -3.20
N ALA A 97 -14.27 -2.23 -2.67
CA ALA A 97 -15.65 -2.17 -3.11
C ALA A 97 -16.57 -2.25 -1.88
N PHE A 98 -17.45 -1.28 -1.75
CA PHE A 98 -18.37 -1.18 -0.63
C PHE A 98 -19.79 -1.57 -1.05
N GLY A 99 -20.46 -2.40 -0.24
CA GLY A 99 -21.82 -2.89 -0.49
C GLY A 99 -22.03 -4.29 0.07
N ASN A 100 -23.21 -4.83 -0.12
CA ASN A 100 -23.49 -6.23 0.20
C ASN A 100 -22.67 -7.14 -0.74
N ALA A 101 -21.99 -8.14 -0.19
CA ALA A 101 -21.11 -9.00 -0.99
C ALA A 101 -21.81 -9.71 -2.15
N TRP A 102 -23.09 -10.00 -2.02
CA TRP A 102 -23.91 -10.62 -3.08
C TRP A 102 -24.39 -9.65 -4.16
N GLU A 103 -24.15 -8.33 -4.02
CA GLU A 103 -24.49 -7.27 -4.98
C GLU A 103 -23.26 -6.75 -5.73
N ILE A 104 -22.06 -6.96 -5.18
CA ILE A 104 -20.80 -6.57 -5.83
C ILE A 104 -20.50 -7.56 -6.96
N PRO A 105 -20.19 -7.11 -8.18
CA PRO A 105 -19.78 -7.99 -9.28
C PRO A 105 -18.62 -8.91 -8.87
N ALA A 106 -18.73 -10.20 -9.18
CA ALA A 106 -17.74 -11.20 -8.80
C ALA A 106 -16.35 -10.87 -9.35
N GLU A 107 -16.29 -10.41 -10.61
CA GLU A 107 -15.05 -9.99 -11.27
C GLU A 107 -14.34 -8.89 -10.48
N LYS A 108 -15.09 -7.88 -10.02
CA LYS A 108 -14.51 -6.79 -9.19
C LYS A 108 -13.92 -7.30 -7.87
N MET A 109 -14.54 -8.32 -7.26
CA MET A 109 -14.02 -8.95 -6.05
C MET A 109 -12.75 -9.76 -6.32
N VAL A 110 -12.70 -10.48 -7.44
CA VAL A 110 -11.53 -11.25 -7.88
C VAL A 110 -10.37 -10.31 -8.24
N ASP A 111 -10.64 -9.27 -9.02
CA ASP A 111 -9.65 -8.23 -9.35
C ASP A 111 -9.07 -7.57 -8.09
N MET A 112 -9.89 -7.36 -7.06
CA MET A 112 -9.41 -6.83 -5.78
C MET A 112 -8.40 -7.78 -5.12
N ILE A 113 -8.66 -9.09 -5.13
CA ILE A 113 -7.72 -10.10 -4.63
C ILE A 113 -6.44 -10.10 -5.48
N GLN A 114 -6.59 -10.03 -6.81
CA GLN A 114 -5.46 -10.01 -7.73
C GLN A 114 -4.54 -8.81 -7.46
N VAL A 115 -5.09 -7.60 -7.35
CA VAL A 115 -4.28 -6.38 -7.11
C VAL A 115 -3.75 -6.32 -5.69
N ASN A 116 -4.63 -6.53 -4.69
CA ASN A 116 -4.28 -6.30 -3.28
C ASN A 116 -3.46 -7.44 -2.67
N CYS A 117 -3.54 -8.67 -3.21
CA CYS A 117 -2.82 -9.83 -2.65
C CYS A 117 -1.85 -10.46 -3.66
N SER A 118 -2.34 -10.98 -4.79
CA SER A 118 -1.51 -11.75 -5.73
C SER A 118 -0.35 -10.92 -6.28
N ALA A 119 -0.61 -9.69 -6.70
CA ALA A 119 0.42 -8.78 -7.21
C ALA A 119 1.45 -8.41 -6.12
N VAL A 120 1.00 -8.21 -4.87
CA VAL A 120 1.87 -7.93 -3.71
C VAL A 120 2.83 -9.09 -3.47
N VAL A 121 2.31 -10.34 -3.44
CA VAL A 121 3.13 -11.55 -3.29
C VAL A 121 4.12 -11.69 -4.44
N HIS A 122 3.66 -11.52 -5.68
CA HIS A 122 4.47 -11.73 -6.86
C HIS A 122 5.61 -10.69 -6.96
N LEU A 123 5.32 -9.40 -6.79
CA LEU A 123 6.34 -8.35 -6.74
C LEU A 123 7.34 -8.60 -5.60
N THR A 124 6.84 -8.91 -4.40
CA THR A 124 7.71 -9.23 -3.26
C THR A 124 8.62 -10.42 -3.58
N ARG A 125 8.09 -11.50 -4.15
CA ARG A 125 8.87 -12.68 -4.53
C ARG A 125 9.92 -12.40 -5.62
N LEU A 126 9.66 -11.45 -6.51
CA LEU A 126 10.62 -11.07 -7.56
C LEU A 126 11.75 -10.18 -7.03
N TYR A 127 11.43 -9.19 -6.18
CA TYR A 127 12.42 -8.19 -5.73
C TYR A 127 13.13 -8.56 -4.42
N MET A 128 12.54 -9.35 -3.53
CA MET A 128 13.15 -9.71 -2.25
C MET A 128 14.42 -10.58 -2.38
N PRO A 129 14.49 -11.62 -3.25
CA PRO A 129 15.69 -12.45 -3.36
C PRO A 129 16.96 -11.68 -3.75
N PRO A 130 16.96 -10.77 -4.75
CA PRO A 130 18.13 -9.96 -5.02
C PRO A 130 18.48 -8.99 -3.86
N MET A 131 17.48 -8.52 -3.07
CA MET A 131 17.73 -7.73 -1.85
C MET A 131 18.45 -8.58 -0.79
N VAL A 132 17.98 -9.80 -0.55
CA VAL A 132 18.63 -10.75 0.39
C VAL A 132 20.06 -11.08 -0.07
N ALA A 133 20.25 -11.36 -1.37
CA ALA A 133 21.56 -11.72 -1.91
C ALA A 133 22.60 -10.61 -1.73
N ARG A 134 22.21 -9.32 -1.80
CA ARG A 134 23.09 -8.18 -1.59
C ARG A 134 23.18 -7.71 -0.13
N GLY A 135 22.37 -8.30 0.78
CA GLY A 135 22.38 -7.99 2.20
C GLY A 135 21.71 -6.67 2.59
N HIS A 136 20.93 -6.05 1.70
CA HIS A 136 20.17 -4.84 1.98
C HIS A 136 18.97 -4.65 1.04
N GLY A 137 17.94 -3.99 1.55
CA GLY A 137 16.73 -3.64 0.82
C GLY A 137 15.57 -3.37 1.77
N ASP A 138 14.53 -2.75 1.25
CA ASP A 138 13.35 -2.38 2.05
C ASP A 138 12.07 -2.70 1.28
N ILE A 139 11.03 -3.17 1.99
CA ILE A 139 9.71 -3.46 1.43
C ILE A 139 8.65 -2.80 2.31
N LEU A 140 7.86 -1.88 1.75
CA LEU A 140 6.69 -1.29 2.38
C LEU A 140 5.44 -1.88 1.76
N ILE A 141 4.56 -2.46 2.58
CA ILE A 141 3.26 -2.99 2.16
C ILE A 141 2.16 -2.11 2.76
N VAL A 142 1.34 -1.49 1.92
CA VAL A 142 0.23 -0.65 2.39
C VAL A 142 -0.99 -1.52 2.68
N ALA A 143 -1.10 -1.94 3.93
CA ALA A 143 -2.24 -2.65 4.50
C ALA A 143 -3.39 -1.67 4.86
N SER A 144 -4.06 -1.84 5.98
CA SER A 144 -5.11 -0.96 6.51
C SER A 144 -5.46 -1.35 7.95
N VAL A 145 -6.04 -0.43 8.72
CA VAL A 145 -6.73 -0.79 9.97
C VAL A 145 -7.89 -1.76 9.75
N ALA A 146 -8.46 -1.81 8.54
CA ALA A 146 -9.46 -2.80 8.16
C ALA A 146 -8.93 -4.25 8.20
N GLY A 147 -7.61 -4.45 8.15
CA GLY A 147 -6.98 -5.77 8.25
C GLY A 147 -6.99 -6.38 9.65
N PHE A 148 -7.32 -5.62 10.69
CA PHE A 148 -7.33 -6.12 12.07
C PHE A 148 -8.67 -6.76 12.49
N GLN A 149 -9.73 -6.57 11.72
CA GLN A 149 -11.08 -7.11 12.01
C GLN A 149 -11.90 -7.34 10.75
N ALA A 150 -12.96 -8.14 10.87
CA ALA A 150 -13.94 -8.26 9.80
C ALA A 150 -14.74 -6.95 9.66
N VAL A 151 -14.89 -6.49 8.41
CA VAL A 151 -15.62 -5.25 8.08
C VAL A 151 -16.82 -5.60 7.18
N PRO A 152 -18.04 -5.78 7.73
CA PRO A 152 -19.24 -5.94 6.92
C PRO A 152 -19.39 -4.81 5.91
N TYR A 153 -19.95 -5.11 4.74
CA TYR A 153 -20.07 -4.24 3.56
C TYR A 153 -18.73 -3.87 2.89
N ASN A 154 -17.62 -4.38 3.40
CA ASN A 154 -16.29 -4.24 2.80
C ASN A 154 -15.47 -5.53 3.01
N ALA A 155 -16.15 -6.68 2.89
CA ALA A 155 -15.66 -7.98 3.34
C ALA A 155 -14.37 -8.40 2.62
N VAL A 156 -14.37 -8.38 1.28
CA VAL A 156 -13.20 -8.80 0.48
C VAL A 156 -12.03 -7.85 0.72
N TYR A 157 -12.26 -6.53 0.71
CA TYR A 157 -11.21 -5.55 0.99
C TYR A 157 -10.56 -5.79 2.36
N ALA A 158 -11.38 -5.93 3.42
CA ALA A 158 -10.83 -6.18 4.76
C ALA A 158 -10.03 -7.49 4.82
N ALA A 159 -10.49 -8.53 4.14
CA ALA A 159 -9.78 -9.81 4.04
C ALA A 159 -8.44 -9.65 3.29
N THR A 160 -8.40 -8.89 2.18
CA THR A 160 -7.13 -8.62 1.48
C THR A 160 -6.16 -7.81 2.34
N LYS A 161 -6.66 -6.86 3.14
CA LYS A 161 -5.80 -6.05 4.03
C LYS A 161 -5.34 -6.83 5.28
N ALA A 162 -6.10 -7.82 5.73
CA ALA A 162 -5.65 -8.78 6.72
C ALA A 162 -4.53 -9.70 6.16
N PHE A 163 -4.66 -10.13 4.89
CA PHE A 163 -3.61 -10.85 4.19
C PHE A 163 -2.32 -10.02 4.14
N ASP A 164 -2.37 -8.77 3.66
CA ASP A 164 -1.22 -7.87 3.57
C ASP A 164 -0.51 -7.69 4.91
N LEU A 165 -1.29 -7.50 5.99
CA LEU A 165 -0.76 -7.33 7.34
C LEU A 165 -0.03 -8.59 7.83
N LEU A 166 -0.67 -9.76 7.74
CA LEU A 166 -0.09 -11.01 8.20
C LEU A 166 1.10 -11.44 7.35
N PHE A 167 1.02 -11.29 6.03
CA PHE A 167 2.10 -11.56 5.11
C PHE A 167 3.34 -10.69 5.41
N SER A 168 3.14 -9.38 5.58
CA SER A 168 4.22 -8.45 5.94
C SER A 168 4.88 -8.84 7.28
N GLN A 169 4.11 -9.16 8.31
CA GLN A 169 4.64 -9.53 9.63
C GLN A 169 5.45 -10.83 9.57
N ALA A 170 4.96 -11.85 8.84
CA ALA A 170 5.70 -13.09 8.65
C ALA A 170 7.03 -12.84 7.92
N LEU A 171 7.00 -12.07 6.82
CA LEU A 171 8.20 -11.72 6.08
C LEU A 171 9.21 -10.91 6.90
N THR A 172 8.76 -10.08 7.84
CA THR A 172 9.67 -9.34 8.74
C THR A 172 10.52 -10.29 9.57
N GLU A 173 9.92 -11.35 10.11
CA GLU A 173 10.63 -12.37 10.89
C GLU A 173 11.50 -13.27 10.01
N GLU A 174 11.00 -13.69 8.84
CA GLU A 174 11.78 -14.50 7.88
C GLU A 174 13.00 -13.74 7.34
N ALA A 175 12.91 -12.42 7.17
CA ALA A 175 14.00 -11.56 6.71
C ALA A 175 15.01 -11.21 7.81
N SER A 176 14.77 -11.59 9.06
CA SER A 176 15.66 -11.27 10.18
C SER A 176 17.09 -11.74 9.92
N GLY A 177 18.06 -10.85 10.10
CA GLY A 177 19.49 -11.13 9.85
C GLY A 177 19.92 -11.08 8.38
N THR A 178 19.02 -10.90 7.41
CA THR A 178 19.34 -10.82 5.98
C THR A 178 19.73 -9.41 5.52
N GLY A 179 19.50 -8.38 6.34
CA GLY A 179 19.67 -6.97 5.98
C GLY A 179 18.47 -6.37 5.23
N VAL A 180 17.40 -7.16 4.98
CA VAL A 180 16.16 -6.67 4.36
C VAL A 180 15.13 -6.30 5.44
N ASN A 181 14.52 -5.11 5.34
CA ASN A 181 13.45 -4.69 6.24
C ASN A 181 12.10 -4.77 5.54
N VAL A 182 11.09 -5.30 6.21
CA VAL A 182 9.72 -5.33 5.73
C VAL A 182 8.82 -4.61 6.74
N CYS A 183 7.90 -3.76 6.27
CA CYS A 183 6.98 -3.03 7.14
C CYS A 183 5.58 -2.96 6.54
N ALA A 184 4.55 -3.25 7.34
CA ALA A 184 3.17 -2.96 6.99
C ALA A 184 2.79 -1.54 7.45
N LEU A 185 2.36 -0.69 6.53
CA LEU A 185 1.67 0.56 6.84
C LEU A 185 0.17 0.27 6.94
N CYS A 186 -0.44 0.59 8.07
CA CYS A 186 -1.87 0.37 8.34
C CYS A 186 -2.60 1.72 8.50
N PRO A 187 -3.01 2.37 7.39
CA PRO A 187 -3.79 3.59 7.45
C PRO A 187 -5.19 3.36 8.01
N GLY A 188 -5.73 4.39 8.67
CA GLY A 188 -7.17 4.56 8.84
C GLY A 188 -7.80 5.21 7.61
N SER A 189 -8.94 5.91 7.84
CA SER A 189 -9.53 6.73 6.79
C SER A 189 -8.54 7.82 6.37
N THR A 190 -8.24 7.88 5.08
CA THR A 190 -7.25 8.79 4.48
C THR A 190 -7.93 9.56 3.35
N ASP A 191 -7.73 10.85 3.29
CA ASP A 191 -8.29 11.73 2.25
C ASP A 191 -7.60 11.43 0.91
N THR A 192 -8.29 10.70 0.04
CA THR A 192 -7.80 10.23 -1.26
C THR A 192 -8.97 9.89 -2.19
N GLU A 193 -8.71 9.68 -3.48
CA GLU A 193 -9.70 9.18 -4.45
C GLU A 193 -10.24 7.75 -4.12
N PHE A 194 -9.67 7.07 -3.13
CA PHE A 194 -10.06 5.69 -2.77
C PHE A 194 -11.53 5.57 -2.40
N GLN A 195 -12.10 6.58 -1.72
CA GLN A 195 -13.49 6.57 -1.29
C GLN A 195 -14.46 6.66 -2.47
N GLU A 196 -14.12 7.49 -3.46
CA GLU A 196 -14.89 7.62 -4.70
C GLU A 196 -14.88 6.30 -5.47
N VAL A 197 -13.70 5.68 -5.62
CA VAL A 197 -13.53 4.40 -6.33
C VAL A 197 -14.23 3.25 -5.61
N SER A 198 -14.22 3.25 -4.28
CA SER A 198 -14.82 2.19 -3.46
C SER A 198 -16.29 2.40 -3.14
N HIS A 199 -16.86 3.58 -3.47
CA HIS A 199 -18.23 4.00 -3.15
C HIS A 199 -18.52 3.94 -1.63
N GLN A 200 -17.54 4.27 -0.80
CA GLN A 200 -17.72 4.32 0.65
C GLN A 200 -18.53 5.55 1.07
N PRO A 201 -19.36 5.46 2.13
CA PRO A 201 -20.15 6.60 2.60
C PRO A 201 -19.27 7.72 3.18
N ASP A 202 -19.63 8.98 2.92
CA ASP A 202 -18.89 10.19 3.37
C ASP A 202 -18.66 10.27 4.89
N ARG A 203 -19.54 9.63 5.68
CA ARG A 203 -19.38 9.57 7.15
C ARG A 203 -18.07 8.91 7.59
N VAL A 204 -17.47 8.05 6.75
CA VAL A 204 -16.16 7.42 7.00
C VAL A 204 -15.05 8.44 6.92
N LEU A 205 -15.26 9.53 6.15
CA LEU A 205 -14.28 10.61 5.89
C LEU A 205 -14.18 11.67 6.99
N ARG A 206 -15.17 11.78 7.87
CA ARG A 206 -15.27 12.92 8.82
C ARG A 206 -14.03 13.21 9.68
N LYS A 207 -13.03 12.32 9.68
CA LYS A 207 -11.77 12.46 10.43
C LYS A 207 -10.60 11.81 9.67
N ALA A 208 -10.62 11.89 8.34
CA ALA A 208 -9.55 11.36 7.50
C ALA A 208 -8.20 12.05 7.80
N GLU A 209 -7.13 11.29 7.75
CA GLU A 209 -5.77 11.84 7.76
C GLU A 209 -5.39 12.24 6.33
N THR A 210 -4.47 13.21 6.19
CA THR A 210 -3.91 13.53 4.87
C THR A 210 -3.03 12.39 4.36
N ALA A 211 -3.05 12.16 3.05
CA ALA A 211 -2.22 11.14 2.42
C ALA A 211 -0.72 11.36 2.67
N GLU A 212 -0.26 12.62 2.68
CA GLU A 212 1.12 12.99 3.00
C GLU A 212 1.52 12.52 4.41
N LYS A 213 0.71 12.81 5.43
CA LYS A 213 0.99 12.38 6.81
C LYS A 213 1.07 10.87 6.92
N VAL A 214 0.16 10.16 6.28
CA VAL A 214 0.14 8.69 6.27
C VAL A 214 1.39 8.14 5.59
N ALA A 215 1.76 8.67 4.42
CA ALA A 215 2.96 8.28 3.69
C ALA A 215 4.25 8.50 4.53
N ARG A 216 4.37 9.66 5.17
CA ARG A 216 5.50 9.99 6.05
C ARG A 216 5.62 9.01 7.21
N VAL A 217 4.52 8.69 7.89
CA VAL A 217 4.49 7.70 8.98
C VAL A 217 4.98 6.33 8.51
N GLY A 218 4.58 5.90 7.30
CA GLY A 218 5.00 4.63 6.71
C GLY A 218 6.51 4.57 6.44
N LEU A 219 7.04 5.60 5.75
CA LEU A 219 8.47 5.66 5.43
C LEU A 219 9.35 5.77 6.68
N GLU A 220 8.94 6.56 7.67
CA GLU A 220 9.66 6.70 8.94
C GLU A 220 9.66 5.37 9.74
N ALA A 221 8.54 4.65 9.74
CA ALA A 221 8.43 3.37 10.43
C ALA A 221 9.32 2.30 9.76
N LEU A 222 9.31 2.23 8.42
CA LEU A 222 10.18 1.32 7.67
C LEU A 222 11.67 1.66 7.91
N ALA A 223 12.04 2.94 7.82
CA ALA A 223 13.41 3.38 8.09
C ALA A 223 13.87 3.08 9.52
N ALA A 224 12.94 3.00 10.49
CA ALA A 224 13.18 2.62 11.86
C ALA A 224 13.14 1.10 12.12
N GLY A 225 13.00 0.26 11.09
CA GLY A 225 12.97 -1.20 11.19
C GLY A 225 11.73 -1.76 11.89
N LYS A 226 10.58 -1.06 11.84
CA LYS A 226 9.33 -1.54 12.47
C LYS A 226 8.63 -2.56 11.56
N ALA A 227 8.14 -3.66 12.14
CA ALA A 227 7.36 -4.67 11.42
C ALA A 227 6.02 -4.12 10.88
N TYR A 228 5.39 -3.23 11.61
CA TYR A 228 4.19 -2.52 11.17
C TYR A 228 4.01 -1.18 11.89
N VAL A 229 3.17 -0.34 11.31
CA VAL A 229 2.76 0.93 11.91
C VAL A 229 1.29 1.23 11.60
N ILE A 230 0.55 1.69 12.61
CA ILE A 230 -0.82 2.18 12.45
C ILE A 230 -0.74 3.71 12.42
N SER A 231 -1.21 4.33 11.33
CA SER A 231 -1.30 5.78 11.24
C SER A 231 -2.43 6.31 12.14
N GLY A 232 -2.12 7.34 12.92
CA GLY A 232 -3.06 8.00 13.82
C GLY A 232 -3.24 7.34 15.18
N ARG A 233 -3.07 8.14 16.25
CA ARG A 233 -3.20 7.66 17.64
C ARG A 233 -4.58 7.05 17.96
N LYS A 234 -5.65 7.62 17.37
CA LYS A 234 -7.03 7.11 17.55
C LYS A 234 -7.22 5.75 16.89
N ASN A 235 -6.67 5.58 15.69
CA ASN A 235 -6.70 4.31 14.97
C ASN A 235 -5.94 3.23 15.75
N LYS A 236 -4.78 3.57 16.29
CA LYS A 236 -4.00 2.67 17.14
C LYS A 236 -4.80 2.24 18.38
N LEU A 237 -5.38 3.18 19.10
CA LEU A 237 -6.20 2.86 20.27
C LEU A 237 -7.41 1.98 19.93
N MET A 238 -8.09 2.26 18.81
CA MET A 238 -9.20 1.45 18.32
C MET A 238 -8.76 0.01 18.02
N VAL A 239 -7.64 -0.18 17.33
CA VAL A 239 -7.11 -1.53 17.02
C VAL A 239 -6.71 -2.26 18.30
N GLU A 240 -5.99 -1.62 19.21
CA GLU A 240 -5.55 -2.26 20.46
C GLU A 240 -6.73 -2.65 21.35
N SER A 241 -7.79 -1.82 21.42
CA SER A 241 -9.00 -2.12 22.21
C SER A 241 -9.76 -3.37 21.72
N GLN A 242 -9.63 -3.73 20.44
CA GLN A 242 -10.27 -4.93 19.89
C GLN A 242 -9.68 -6.24 20.44
N ARG A 243 -8.44 -6.20 20.96
CA ARG A 243 -7.75 -7.40 21.50
C ARG A 243 -8.41 -7.94 22.76
N ILE A 244 -9.14 -7.10 23.49
CA ILE A 244 -9.83 -7.45 24.73
C ILE A 244 -11.35 -7.63 24.54
N ALA A 245 -11.89 -7.30 23.37
CA ALA A 245 -13.30 -7.41 23.06
C ALA A 245 -13.63 -8.75 22.39
N PRO A 246 -14.80 -9.39 22.69
CA PRO A 246 -15.22 -10.59 21.98
C PRO A 246 -15.33 -10.31 20.47
N ARG A 247 -14.75 -11.18 19.65
CA ARG A 247 -14.66 -11.00 18.19
C ARG A 247 -16.02 -10.69 17.53
N GLN A 248 -17.08 -11.43 17.92
CA GLN A 248 -18.43 -11.21 17.38
C GLN A 248 -19.05 -9.87 17.78
N PHE A 249 -18.71 -9.36 18.96
CA PHE A 249 -19.14 -8.04 19.40
C PHE A 249 -18.54 -6.95 18.51
N VAL A 250 -17.22 -7.03 18.24
CA VAL A 250 -16.52 -6.10 17.33
C VAL A 250 -17.15 -6.11 15.93
N VAL A 251 -17.41 -7.29 15.35
CA VAL A 251 -18.03 -7.41 14.02
C VAL A 251 -19.41 -6.76 13.97
N ARG A 252 -20.25 -6.98 15.00
CA ARG A 252 -21.59 -6.37 15.07
C ARG A 252 -21.52 -4.84 15.20
N MET A 253 -20.59 -4.33 15.99
CA MET A 253 -20.34 -2.90 16.14
C MET A 253 -19.91 -2.27 14.82
N VAL A 254 -18.93 -2.89 14.13
CA VAL A 254 -18.45 -2.43 12.82
C VAL A 254 -19.59 -2.47 11.79
N LYS A 255 -20.42 -3.54 11.78
CA LYS A 255 -21.62 -3.61 10.92
C LYS A 255 -22.54 -2.40 11.12
N LYS A 256 -22.81 -2.01 12.38
CA LYS A 256 -23.65 -0.84 12.69
C LYS A 256 -23.03 0.46 12.17
N MET A 257 -21.71 0.60 12.31
CA MET A 257 -20.98 1.78 11.84
C MET A 257 -20.92 1.89 10.31
N MET A 258 -20.77 0.75 9.62
CA MET A 258 -20.57 0.69 8.17
C MET A 258 -21.88 0.53 7.37
N ARG A 259 -23.04 0.33 8.04
CA ARG A 259 -24.32 0.07 7.37
C ARG A 259 -24.62 1.13 6.31
N PRO A 260 -24.92 0.74 5.04
CA PRO A 260 -25.35 1.69 4.03
C PRO A 260 -26.52 2.53 4.53
N THR A 261 -26.54 3.83 4.23
CA THR A 261 -27.75 4.64 4.39
C THR A 261 -28.69 4.19 3.28
N THR A 262 -29.78 3.49 3.65
CA THR A 262 -30.91 3.32 2.75
C THR A 262 -31.45 4.71 2.40
N ASN A 263 -31.35 5.10 1.14
CA ASN A 263 -32.20 6.17 0.60
C ASN A 263 -33.63 5.71 0.61
#